data_e3b6b6d1b371066c552117bc843550bf
#
_entry.id   e3b6b6d1b371066c552117bc843550bf
#
_cell.length_a   1.000
_cell.length_b   1.000
_cell.length_c   1.000
_cell.angle_alpha   90.00
_cell.angle_beta   90.00
_cell.angle_gamma   90.00
#
_symmetry.space_group_name_H-M   'P 1'
#
loop_
_entity.id
_entity.type
_entity.pdbx_description
1 polymer ?
#
loop_
_entity_poly.entity_id
_entity_poly.type
_entity_poly.pdbx_seq_one_letter_code
_entity_poly.pdbx_strand_id
1 'polypeptide(L)'
;SEMCIRDSSMTPNEEHRFTDAEMEIAKSTDLPDLLTHLGYQVKRIGNYYTTKEMDSIRIKNRRTWFRYSEKVGGDAISFLQRFCNKRFPEAVEYLLAYHGRARDSPTTALHVPAEEEKEPISFVLPPRHQDSRRVFAYLRKRGIAPQVIRGFLECGLLYEDSDHHNCVFVGRDSSGNAVFANKRGTCDLDGSSFKGDVPGSNKNVAFRLPCDPSKEWVYAFEAPIDLMSCCTLHRSLRSNAVALCGLHDGALDTYLEENPHLRRIILCLDSDKWGRVAAERLT
;
A
#
# COMPACT_ATOMS: atom_id res chain seq x y z
N SER A 1 -6.95 -30.61 -5.51
CA SER A 1 -6.38 -30.60 -4.15
C SER A 1 -6.77 -29.29 -3.49
N GLU A 2 -7.75 -29.38 -2.61
CA GLU A 2 -8.21 -28.27 -1.77
C GLU A 2 -7.13 -27.94 -0.76
N MET A 3 -6.64 -26.72 -0.79
CA MET A 3 -5.70 -26.21 0.19
C MET A 3 -6.51 -25.52 1.29
N CYS A 4 -6.76 -26.27 2.37
CA CYS A 4 -7.33 -25.75 3.61
C CYS A 4 -6.44 -24.65 4.18
N ILE A 5 -6.96 -23.43 4.20
CA ILE A 5 -6.44 -22.35 5.04
C ILE A 5 -6.70 -22.79 6.49
N ARG A 6 -5.66 -23.22 7.19
CA ARG A 6 -5.74 -23.47 8.63
C ARG A 6 -5.89 -22.11 9.32
N ASP A 7 -7.08 -21.86 9.79
CA ASP A 7 -7.38 -20.81 10.74
C ASP A 7 -6.74 -21.21 12.09
N SER A 8 -5.63 -20.62 12.41
CA SER A 8 -4.89 -20.92 13.64
C SER A 8 -5.28 -19.93 14.72
N SER A 9 -6.33 -20.25 15.50
CA SER A 9 -6.53 -19.88 16.91
C SER A 9 -7.95 -20.11 17.45
N MET A 10 -8.70 -21.07 16.92
CA MET A 10 -9.99 -21.44 17.52
C MET A 10 -9.85 -22.72 18.33
N THR A 11 -10.19 -22.67 19.59
CA THR A 11 -10.42 -23.89 20.38
C THR A 11 -11.78 -24.50 20.02
N PRO A 12 -11.94 -25.81 19.91
CA PRO A 12 -13.19 -26.47 19.46
C PRO A 12 -14.44 -26.15 20.26
N ASN A 13 -14.31 -25.44 21.38
CA ASN A 13 -15.43 -25.11 22.31
C ASN A 13 -16.02 -23.71 22.07
N GLU A 14 -15.44 -22.88 21.20
CA GLU A 14 -15.91 -21.49 20.95
C GLU A 14 -16.90 -21.41 19.79
N GLU A 15 -16.87 -22.35 18.83
CA GLU A 15 -17.79 -22.37 17.68
C GLU A 15 -19.25 -22.75 18.05
N HIS A 16 -19.46 -23.50 19.13
CA HIS A 16 -20.81 -23.91 19.56
C HIS A 16 -21.54 -22.89 20.46
N ARG A 17 -20.92 -21.73 20.75
CA ARG A 17 -21.50 -20.71 21.61
C ARG A 17 -22.58 -19.87 20.91
N PHE A 18 -22.56 -19.76 19.59
CA PHE A 18 -23.48 -18.97 18.77
C PHE A 18 -24.25 -19.86 17.81
N THR A 19 -25.50 -19.51 17.56
CA THR A 19 -26.35 -20.18 16.57
C THR A 19 -25.95 -19.76 15.14
N ASP A 20 -26.24 -20.58 14.15
CA ASP A 20 -26.02 -20.26 12.74
C ASP A 20 -26.69 -18.94 12.33
N ALA A 21 -27.86 -18.65 12.87
CA ALA A 21 -28.58 -17.39 12.63
C ALA A 21 -27.84 -16.18 13.22
N GLU A 22 -27.27 -16.29 14.40
CA GLU A 22 -26.46 -15.26 15.04
C GLU A 22 -25.16 -15.02 14.26
N MET A 23 -24.55 -16.09 13.79
CA MET A 23 -23.34 -15.99 12.95
C MET A 23 -23.60 -15.33 11.61
N GLU A 24 -24.73 -15.67 10.95
CA GLU A 24 -25.11 -15.03 9.69
C GLU A 24 -25.38 -13.54 9.85
N ILE A 25 -26.04 -13.13 10.94
CA ILE A 25 -26.27 -11.72 11.27
C ILE A 25 -24.92 -11.00 11.45
N ALA A 26 -24.01 -11.57 12.24
CA ALA A 26 -22.68 -10.98 12.48
C ALA A 26 -21.88 -10.85 11.18
N LYS A 27 -21.82 -11.89 10.33
CA LYS A 27 -21.11 -11.89 9.03
C LYS A 27 -21.76 -10.95 8.01
N SER A 28 -23.09 -10.77 8.04
CA SER A 28 -23.81 -9.90 7.11
C SER A 28 -23.80 -8.43 7.48
N THR A 29 -23.15 -8.05 8.57
CA THR A 29 -23.06 -6.65 9.03
C THR A 29 -22.54 -5.74 7.93
N ASP A 30 -23.18 -4.58 7.76
CA ASP A 30 -22.74 -3.53 6.85
C ASP A 30 -21.46 -2.88 7.38
N LEU A 31 -20.34 -3.16 6.72
CA LEU A 31 -19.02 -2.67 7.15
C LEU A 31 -18.88 -1.14 7.08
N PRO A 32 -19.28 -0.44 6.00
CA PRO A 32 -19.28 1.03 5.98
C PRO A 32 -20.01 1.66 7.16
N ASP A 33 -21.20 1.16 7.49
CA ASP A 33 -22.00 1.70 8.57
C ASP A 33 -21.39 1.36 9.94
N LEU A 34 -20.90 0.12 10.12
CA LEU A 34 -20.15 -0.29 11.31
C LEU A 34 -18.90 0.56 11.53
N LEU A 35 -18.12 0.80 10.47
CA LEU A 35 -16.91 1.62 10.56
C LEU A 35 -17.22 3.07 10.92
N THR A 36 -18.30 3.63 10.36
CA THR A 36 -18.78 4.96 10.74
C THR A 36 -19.20 5.00 12.21
N HIS A 37 -19.89 3.95 12.68
CA HIS A 37 -20.26 3.81 14.11
C HIS A 37 -19.03 3.70 15.02
N LEU A 38 -17.98 3.04 14.56
CA LEU A 38 -16.68 2.94 15.24
C LEU A 38 -15.83 4.22 15.15
N GLY A 39 -16.31 5.28 14.49
CA GLY A 39 -15.62 6.57 14.40
C GLY A 39 -14.66 6.72 13.21
N TYR A 40 -14.59 5.75 12.31
CA TYR A 40 -13.76 5.87 11.10
C TYR A 40 -14.42 6.80 10.06
N GLN A 41 -13.60 7.58 9.37
CA GLN A 41 -14.07 8.41 8.26
C GLN A 41 -14.14 7.59 6.97
N VAL A 42 -15.33 7.05 6.70
CA VAL A 42 -15.58 6.20 5.52
C VAL A 42 -15.72 7.06 4.27
N LYS A 43 -15.03 6.67 3.19
CA LYS A 43 -15.10 7.29 1.86
C LYS A 43 -15.49 6.25 0.82
N ARG A 44 -16.28 6.66 -0.17
CA ARG A 44 -16.60 5.83 -1.34
C ARG A 44 -15.60 6.11 -2.46
N ILE A 45 -15.03 5.04 -3.03
CA ILE A 45 -14.13 5.10 -4.18
C ILE A 45 -14.67 4.14 -5.25
N GLY A 46 -15.39 4.68 -6.22
CA GLY A 46 -16.06 3.88 -7.25
C GLY A 46 -17.04 2.86 -6.66
N ASN A 47 -16.78 1.57 -6.86
CA ASN A 47 -17.61 0.48 -6.36
C ASN A 47 -17.16 -0.05 -4.97
N TYR A 48 -16.18 0.59 -4.32
CA TYR A 48 -15.64 0.19 -3.04
C TYR A 48 -15.78 1.30 -2.02
N TYR A 49 -15.61 0.94 -0.74
CA TYR A 49 -15.42 1.91 0.33
C TYR A 49 -14.02 1.75 0.92
N THR A 50 -13.50 2.80 1.51
CA THR A 50 -12.25 2.84 2.27
C THR A 50 -12.43 3.76 3.46
N THR A 51 -11.45 3.83 4.36
CA THR A 51 -11.43 4.82 5.43
C THR A 51 -10.24 5.76 5.26
N LYS A 52 -10.34 6.96 5.84
CA LYS A 52 -9.23 7.91 5.81
C LYS A 52 -8.03 7.39 6.61
N GLU A 53 -8.33 6.70 7.71
CA GLU A 53 -7.35 6.15 8.66
C GLU A 53 -6.63 4.92 8.10
N MET A 54 -7.29 4.17 7.20
CA MET A 54 -6.76 2.95 6.59
C MET A 54 -7.02 2.94 5.09
N ASP A 55 -6.29 3.76 4.34
CA ASP A 55 -6.46 3.94 2.90
C ASP A 55 -6.13 2.68 2.05
N SER A 56 -5.39 1.72 2.61
CA SER A 56 -5.07 0.43 1.99
C SER A 56 -6.21 -0.61 2.09
N ILE A 57 -7.25 -0.34 2.88
CA ILE A 57 -8.44 -1.19 2.95
C ILE A 57 -9.39 -0.86 1.80
N ARG A 58 -9.96 -1.92 1.22
CA ARG A 58 -11.09 -1.82 0.26
C ARG A 58 -12.23 -2.70 0.75
N ILE A 59 -13.41 -2.11 0.88
CA ILE A 59 -14.62 -2.81 1.29
C ILE A 59 -15.48 -3.02 0.04
N LYS A 60 -15.77 -4.29 -0.25
CA LYS A 60 -16.57 -4.72 -1.39
C LYS A 60 -17.95 -5.18 -0.94
N ASN A 61 -18.98 -4.88 -1.73
CA ASN A 61 -20.36 -5.29 -1.47
C ASN A 61 -20.86 -4.95 -0.04
N ARG A 62 -20.24 -3.94 0.61
CA ARG A 62 -20.53 -3.48 1.98
C ARG A 62 -20.34 -4.55 3.07
N ARG A 63 -19.83 -5.75 2.75
CA ARG A 63 -19.77 -6.90 3.67
C ARG A 63 -18.37 -7.48 3.86
N THR A 64 -17.49 -7.30 2.87
CA THR A 64 -16.15 -7.88 2.90
C THR A 64 -15.10 -6.80 2.74
N TRP A 65 -14.05 -6.91 3.52
CA TRP A 65 -12.90 -6.03 3.42
C TRP A 65 -11.65 -6.79 2.95
N PHE A 66 -10.74 -6.07 2.31
CA PHE A 66 -9.43 -6.58 1.93
C PHE A 66 -8.38 -5.48 2.12
N ARG A 67 -7.29 -5.80 2.80
CA ARG A 67 -6.14 -4.91 2.98
C ARG A 67 -5.01 -5.34 2.06
N TYR A 68 -4.74 -4.53 1.05
CA TYR A 68 -3.76 -4.86 0.03
C TYR A 68 -2.32 -4.89 0.54
N SER A 69 -1.99 -4.06 1.52
CA SER A 69 -0.64 -4.01 2.10
C SER A 69 -0.23 -5.30 2.81
N GLU A 70 -1.19 -6.04 3.34
CA GLU A 70 -0.95 -7.27 4.11
C GLU A 70 -1.50 -8.53 3.42
N LYS A 71 -2.22 -8.36 2.30
CA LYS A 71 -2.90 -9.44 1.56
C LYS A 71 -3.87 -10.25 2.42
N VAL A 72 -4.56 -9.58 3.33
CA VAL A 72 -5.55 -10.19 4.23
C VAL A 72 -6.91 -9.53 4.04
N GLY A 73 -7.96 -10.29 4.28
CA GLY A 73 -9.31 -9.81 4.17
C GLY A 73 -10.29 -10.66 4.97
N GLY A 74 -11.53 -10.26 5.00
CA GLY A 74 -12.58 -10.99 5.69
C GLY A 74 -13.89 -10.22 5.80
N ASP A 75 -14.68 -10.54 6.80
CA ASP A 75 -15.98 -9.97 7.14
C ASP A 75 -15.90 -9.02 8.35
N ALA A 76 -17.04 -8.62 8.91
CA ALA A 76 -17.11 -7.74 10.06
C ALA A 76 -16.50 -8.38 11.32
N ILE A 77 -16.63 -9.70 11.51
CA ILE A 77 -16.06 -10.41 12.65
C ILE A 77 -14.53 -10.31 12.61
N SER A 78 -13.96 -10.69 11.49
CA SER A 78 -12.51 -10.64 11.27
C SER A 78 -11.95 -9.22 11.33
N PHE A 79 -12.74 -8.21 10.92
CA PHE A 79 -12.38 -6.81 11.09
C PHE A 79 -12.22 -6.44 12.56
N LEU A 80 -13.21 -6.76 13.39
CA LEU A 80 -13.17 -6.48 14.83
C LEU A 80 -12.04 -7.22 15.54
N GLN A 81 -11.76 -8.46 15.15
CA GLN A 81 -10.65 -9.22 15.70
C GLN A 81 -9.30 -8.56 15.39
N ARG A 82 -9.11 -8.10 14.13
CA ARG A 82 -7.82 -7.63 13.68
C ARG A 82 -7.53 -6.17 14.04
N PHE A 83 -8.54 -5.31 13.96
CA PHE A 83 -8.36 -3.86 14.10
C PHE A 83 -8.92 -3.31 15.41
N CYS A 84 -9.78 -4.06 16.10
CA CYS A 84 -10.35 -3.67 17.39
C CYS A 84 -9.90 -4.60 18.54
N ASN A 85 -8.91 -5.46 18.29
CA ASN A 85 -8.32 -6.38 19.28
C ASN A 85 -9.35 -7.22 20.06
N LYS A 86 -10.44 -7.62 19.38
CA LYS A 86 -11.48 -8.45 19.99
C LYS A 86 -11.21 -9.92 19.74
N ARG A 87 -11.45 -10.76 20.74
CA ARG A 87 -11.51 -12.22 20.52
C ARG A 87 -12.78 -12.55 19.74
N PHE A 88 -12.80 -13.70 19.07
CA PHE A 88 -13.92 -14.13 18.25
C PHE A 88 -15.29 -14.02 18.95
N PRO A 89 -15.50 -14.55 20.18
CA PRO A 89 -16.79 -14.41 20.88
C PRO A 89 -17.18 -12.95 21.13
N GLU A 90 -16.22 -12.13 21.54
CA GLU A 90 -16.44 -10.70 21.80
C GLU A 90 -16.82 -9.91 20.53
N ALA A 91 -16.23 -10.28 19.40
CA ALA A 91 -16.55 -9.69 18.12
C ALA A 91 -17.99 -10.05 17.68
N VAL A 92 -18.39 -11.31 17.82
CA VAL A 92 -19.75 -11.75 17.51
C VAL A 92 -20.77 -11.09 18.44
N GLU A 93 -20.55 -11.10 19.76
CA GLU A 93 -21.43 -10.45 20.74
C GLU A 93 -21.58 -8.95 20.44
N TYR A 94 -20.49 -8.27 20.10
CA TYR A 94 -20.53 -6.88 19.72
C TYR A 94 -21.42 -6.62 18.49
N LEU A 95 -21.28 -7.44 17.45
CA LEU A 95 -22.08 -7.30 16.24
C LEU A 95 -23.56 -7.61 16.47
N LEU A 96 -23.86 -8.59 17.31
CA LEU A 96 -25.23 -8.88 17.73
C LEU A 96 -25.84 -7.72 18.52
N ALA A 97 -25.08 -7.11 19.43
CA ALA A 97 -25.49 -5.92 20.15
C ALA A 97 -25.73 -4.73 19.22
N TYR A 98 -24.85 -4.53 18.25
CA TYR A 98 -24.96 -3.51 17.20
C TYR A 98 -26.27 -3.66 16.40
N HIS A 99 -26.73 -4.88 16.16
CA HIS A 99 -28.02 -5.18 15.51
C HIS A 99 -29.21 -5.20 16.48
N GLY A 100 -29.06 -4.73 17.72
CA GLY A 100 -30.15 -4.70 18.73
C GLY A 100 -30.56 -6.07 19.26
N ARG A 101 -29.72 -7.10 19.12
CA ARG A 101 -29.95 -8.47 19.61
C ARG A 101 -28.99 -8.82 20.77
N ALA A 102 -28.73 -7.86 21.65
CA ALA A 102 -27.86 -8.07 22.82
C ALA A 102 -28.43 -9.16 23.73
N ARG A 103 -27.63 -10.17 24.03
CA ARG A 103 -27.79 -10.96 25.25
C ARG A 103 -27.32 -10.08 26.39
N ASP A 104 -28.03 -10.09 27.54
CA ASP A 104 -27.73 -9.28 28.74
C ASP A 104 -26.25 -9.44 29.19
N SER A 105 -25.38 -8.69 28.60
CA SER A 105 -23.99 -8.54 29.01
C SER A 105 -23.63 -7.05 28.96
N PRO A 106 -22.93 -6.50 29.97
CA PRO A 106 -22.69 -5.08 30.05
C PRO A 106 -21.95 -4.59 28.80
N THR A 107 -22.60 -3.71 28.06
CA THR A 107 -22.02 -2.99 26.95
C THR A 107 -20.89 -2.10 27.46
N THR A 108 -19.69 -2.64 27.49
CA THR A 108 -18.51 -1.78 27.64
C THR A 108 -18.47 -0.93 26.38
N ALA A 109 -18.75 0.36 26.54
CA ALA A 109 -18.55 1.31 25.45
C ALA A 109 -17.16 1.03 24.84
N LEU A 110 -17.14 0.70 23.55
CA LEU A 110 -15.89 0.56 22.87
C LEU A 110 -15.19 1.92 22.93
N HIS A 111 -14.23 2.01 23.82
CA HIS A 111 -13.16 2.93 23.61
C HIS A 111 -12.54 2.47 22.28
N VAL A 112 -12.79 3.24 21.20
CA VAL A 112 -11.87 3.22 20.07
C VAL A 112 -10.53 3.40 20.75
N PRO A 113 -9.59 2.44 20.68
CA PRO A 113 -8.27 2.77 21.15
C PRO A 113 -7.93 4.02 20.35
N ALA A 114 -7.87 5.18 21.00
CA ALA A 114 -7.06 6.26 20.47
C ALA A 114 -5.82 5.51 19.99
N GLU A 115 -5.49 5.60 18.69
CA GLU A 115 -4.25 5.01 18.22
C GLU A 115 -3.31 5.19 19.40
N GLU A 116 -2.93 4.09 20.09
CA GLU A 116 -1.68 4.14 20.81
C GLU A 116 -0.79 4.75 19.75
N GLU A 117 -0.33 5.96 19.97
CA GLU A 117 0.64 6.62 19.11
C GLU A 117 1.72 5.56 18.99
N LYS A 118 1.55 4.68 17.97
CA LYS A 118 2.60 3.76 17.57
C LYS A 118 3.69 4.74 17.27
N GLU A 119 4.71 4.74 18.11
CA GLU A 119 5.88 5.58 17.89
C GLU A 119 6.13 5.58 16.40
N PRO A 120 6.18 6.73 15.76
CA PRO A 120 6.18 6.81 14.30
C PRO A 120 7.27 5.86 13.82
N ILE A 121 6.89 4.82 13.06
CA ILE A 121 7.82 3.79 12.62
C ILE A 121 8.96 4.53 11.94
N SER A 122 10.10 4.58 12.59
CA SER A 122 11.28 5.27 12.09
C SER A 122 11.64 4.65 10.74
N PHE A 123 11.72 5.46 9.71
CA PHE A 123 12.15 5.01 8.38
C PHE A 123 13.61 4.56 8.45
N VAL A 124 13.86 3.31 8.13
CA VAL A 124 15.21 2.76 8.04
C VAL A 124 15.34 2.04 6.69
N LEU A 125 16.38 2.42 5.93
CA LEU A 125 16.67 1.73 4.67
C LEU A 125 17.05 0.27 4.95
N PRO A 126 16.53 -0.68 4.15
CA PRO A 126 16.97 -2.08 4.20
C PRO A 126 18.50 -2.20 4.04
N PRO A 127 19.15 -3.12 4.75
CA PRO A 127 20.58 -3.29 4.65
C PRO A 127 20.96 -3.67 3.22
N ARG A 128 22.05 -3.05 2.74
CA ARG A 128 22.54 -3.22 1.36
C ARG A 128 23.37 -4.51 1.24
N HIS A 129 23.10 -5.29 0.21
CA HIS A 129 23.95 -6.40 -0.19
C HIS A 129 25.30 -5.89 -0.75
N GLN A 130 26.36 -6.71 -0.68
CA GLN A 130 27.72 -6.35 -1.15
C GLN A 130 27.78 -6.03 -2.64
N ASP A 131 26.95 -6.70 -3.45
CA ASP A 131 26.82 -6.44 -4.89
C ASP A 131 25.34 -6.32 -5.30
N SER A 132 25.07 -6.02 -6.56
CA SER A 132 23.72 -5.88 -7.10
C SER A 132 23.49 -6.78 -8.32
N ARG A 133 24.08 -7.99 -8.32
CA ARG A 133 24.06 -8.87 -9.49
C ARG A 133 22.66 -9.40 -9.79
N ARG A 134 21.88 -9.77 -8.77
CA ARG A 134 20.51 -10.26 -8.98
C ARG A 134 19.59 -9.16 -9.47
N VAL A 135 19.67 -7.98 -8.87
CA VAL A 135 18.96 -6.79 -9.29
C VAL A 135 19.31 -6.43 -10.74
N PHE A 136 20.61 -6.44 -11.08
CA PHE A 136 21.05 -6.18 -12.43
C PHE A 136 20.49 -7.20 -13.44
N ALA A 137 20.59 -8.50 -13.13
CA ALA A 137 20.07 -9.56 -13.98
C ALA A 137 18.54 -9.48 -14.14
N TYR A 138 17.81 -9.23 -13.03
CA TYR A 138 16.37 -9.06 -13.05
C TYR A 138 15.91 -7.90 -13.94
N LEU A 139 16.50 -6.72 -13.76
CA LEU A 139 16.14 -5.55 -14.56
C LEU A 139 16.54 -5.70 -16.03
N ARG A 140 17.65 -6.37 -16.31
CA ARG A 140 18.04 -6.76 -17.69
C ARG A 140 16.99 -7.67 -18.34
N LYS A 141 16.52 -8.67 -17.62
CA LYS A 141 15.44 -9.57 -18.08
C LYS A 141 14.15 -8.80 -18.40
N ARG A 142 13.90 -7.70 -17.69
CA ARG A 142 12.77 -6.79 -17.93
C ARG A 142 13.02 -5.76 -19.05
N GLY A 143 14.14 -5.85 -19.76
CA GLY A 143 14.44 -5.00 -20.90
C GLY A 143 15.12 -3.67 -20.56
N ILE A 144 15.47 -3.42 -19.30
CA ILE A 144 16.17 -2.18 -18.92
C ILE A 144 17.61 -2.20 -19.42
N ALA A 145 18.03 -1.11 -20.07
CA ALA A 145 19.37 -0.99 -20.62
C ALA A 145 20.45 -1.01 -19.51
N PRO A 146 21.62 -1.69 -19.74
CA PRO A 146 22.68 -1.79 -18.74
C PRO A 146 23.18 -0.46 -18.21
N GLN A 147 23.30 0.54 -19.10
CA GLN A 147 23.76 1.88 -18.72
C GLN A 147 22.76 2.61 -17.80
N VAL A 148 21.45 2.37 -17.99
CA VAL A 148 20.41 2.92 -17.09
C VAL A 148 20.55 2.26 -15.72
N ILE A 149 20.62 0.92 -15.65
CA ILE A 149 20.76 0.21 -14.38
C ILE A 149 22.00 0.69 -13.64
N ARG A 150 23.16 0.77 -14.31
CA ARG A 150 24.39 1.26 -13.69
C ARG A 150 24.24 2.69 -13.16
N GLY A 151 23.67 3.59 -13.94
CA GLY A 151 23.45 4.97 -13.51
C GLY A 151 22.61 5.06 -12.22
N PHE A 152 21.53 4.28 -12.11
CA PHE A 152 20.71 4.28 -10.91
C PHE A 152 21.43 3.65 -9.69
N LEU A 153 22.26 2.63 -9.90
CA LEU A 153 23.11 2.04 -8.85
C LEU A 153 24.18 3.03 -8.35
N GLU A 154 24.85 3.71 -9.28
CA GLU A 154 25.92 4.69 -9.00
C GLU A 154 25.39 5.93 -8.27
N CYS A 155 24.20 6.42 -8.65
CA CYS A 155 23.52 7.53 -7.98
C CYS A 155 22.90 7.13 -6.64
N GLY A 156 22.95 5.86 -6.23
CA GLY A 156 22.35 5.37 -5.00
C GLY A 156 20.83 5.45 -4.95
N LEU A 157 20.17 5.51 -6.11
CA LEU A 157 18.71 5.45 -6.25
C LEU A 157 18.18 4.01 -6.34
N LEU A 158 19.08 3.06 -6.56
CA LEU A 158 18.78 1.64 -6.64
C LEU A 158 19.88 0.84 -5.95
N TYR A 159 19.51 -0.22 -5.24
CA TYR A 159 20.45 -1.23 -4.76
C TYR A 159 19.74 -2.57 -4.50
N GLU A 160 20.53 -3.61 -4.16
CA GLU A 160 20.05 -4.93 -3.77
C GLU A 160 20.01 -5.03 -2.24
N ASP A 161 18.85 -5.45 -1.63
CA ASP A 161 18.82 -5.71 -0.19
C ASP A 161 19.51 -7.04 0.15
N SER A 162 20.09 -7.11 1.36
CA SER A 162 20.82 -8.31 1.82
C SER A 162 19.91 -9.46 2.22
N ASP A 163 18.66 -9.17 2.60
CA ASP A 163 17.79 -10.15 3.24
C ASP A 163 17.09 -11.04 2.22
N HIS A 164 16.61 -10.46 1.12
CA HIS A 164 15.80 -11.16 0.12
C HIS A 164 16.27 -10.89 -1.31
N HIS A 165 17.36 -10.15 -1.50
CA HIS A 165 17.88 -9.74 -2.81
C HIS A 165 16.85 -8.98 -3.68
N ASN A 166 15.99 -8.18 -3.04
CA ASN A 166 15.04 -7.33 -3.75
C ASN A 166 15.72 -6.11 -4.36
N CYS A 167 15.12 -5.58 -5.43
CA CYS A 167 15.39 -4.20 -5.84
C CYS A 167 14.88 -3.25 -4.76
N VAL A 168 15.70 -2.36 -4.27
CA VAL A 168 15.32 -1.25 -3.39
C VAL A 168 15.48 0.06 -4.16
N PHE A 169 14.36 0.71 -4.43
CA PHE A 169 14.28 2.01 -5.08
C PHE A 169 14.16 3.10 -4.03
N VAL A 170 15.14 4.00 -3.95
CA VAL A 170 15.28 5.00 -2.89
C VAL A 170 14.74 6.34 -3.34
N GLY A 171 13.77 6.88 -2.61
CA GLY A 171 13.30 8.25 -2.75
C GLY A 171 14.04 9.19 -1.80
N ARG A 172 14.48 10.34 -2.33
CA ARG A 172 15.21 11.35 -1.57
C ARG A 172 14.43 12.66 -1.55
N ASP A 173 14.44 13.33 -0.40
CA ASP A 173 13.89 14.67 -0.27
C ASP A 173 14.76 15.73 -1.00
N SER A 174 14.33 17.00 -0.96
CA SER A 174 15.07 18.12 -1.56
C SER A 174 16.45 18.36 -0.93
N SER A 175 16.67 17.89 0.30
CA SER A 175 17.96 17.94 1.01
C SER A 175 18.87 16.75 0.68
N GLY A 176 18.40 15.79 -0.12
CA GLY A 176 19.13 14.57 -0.50
C GLY A 176 19.05 13.42 0.51
N ASN A 177 18.29 13.58 1.59
CA ASN A 177 18.09 12.51 2.57
C ASN A 177 17.19 11.43 2.01
N ALA A 178 17.51 10.17 2.27
CA ALA A 178 16.63 9.06 1.96
C ALA A 178 15.46 9.04 2.94
N VAL A 179 14.25 9.23 2.44
CA VAL A 179 13.01 9.30 3.24
C VAL A 179 11.94 8.33 2.75
N PHE A 180 12.18 7.66 1.64
CA PHE A 180 11.28 6.70 1.03
C PHE A 180 12.06 5.54 0.43
N ALA A 181 11.51 4.33 0.48
CA ALA A 181 12.02 3.23 -0.32
C ALA A 181 10.88 2.28 -0.73
N ASN A 182 10.90 1.88 -2.01
CA ASN A 182 10.01 0.85 -2.56
C ASN A 182 10.81 -0.39 -2.88
N LYS A 183 10.28 -1.58 -2.55
CA LYS A 183 10.91 -2.87 -2.79
C LYS A 183 10.21 -3.65 -3.89
N ARG A 184 11.00 -4.27 -4.76
CA ARG A 184 10.52 -5.19 -5.79
C ARG A 184 11.31 -6.49 -5.74
N GLY A 185 10.61 -7.62 -5.58
CA GLY A 185 11.21 -8.95 -5.59
C GLY A 185 11.87 -9.26 -6.93
N THR A 186 13.05 -9.86 -6.87
CA THR A 186 13.80 -10.31 -8.05
C THR A 186 13.48 -11.76 -8.44
N CYS A 187 12.78 -12.51 -7.57
CA CYS A 187 12.33 -13.88 -7.82
C CYS A 187 10.81 -13.90 -7.93
N ASP A 188 10.32 -14.54 -8.98
CA ASP A 188 8.90 -14.85 -9.16
C ASP A 188 8.67 -16.26 -8.61
N LEU A 189 8.30 -16.37 -7.34
CA LEU A 189 7.78 -17.60 -6.76
C LEU A 189 6.28 -17.63 -7.03
N ASP A 190 5.79 -18.70 -7.64
CA ASP A 190 4.35 -18.90 -7.95
C ASP A 190 3.69 -17.80 -8.81
N GLY A 191 4.45 -17.17 -9.70
CA GLY A 191 3.91 -16.16 -10.63
C GLY A 191 3.64 -14.80 -10.02
N SER A 192 3.94 -14.57 -8.75
CA SER A 192 3.85 -13.25 -8.10
C SER A 192 5.19 -12.84 -7.51
N SER A 193 5.66 -11.64 -7.87
CA SER A 193 6.82 -11.03 -7.22
C SER A 193 6.39 -10.07 -6.12
N PHE A 194 7.17 -10.04 -5.04
CA PHE A 194 6.95 -9.09 -3.94
C PHE A 194 7.02 -7.65 -4.43
N LYS A 195 6.09 -6.81 -3.98
CA LYS A 195 6.14 -5.35 -4.13
C LYS A 195 5.59 -4.67 -2.87
N GLY A 196 6.22 -3.60 -2.42
CA GLY A 196 5.76 -2.84 -1.26
C GLY A 196 6.73 -1.77 -0.84
N ASP A 197 6.24 -0.81 -0.07
CA ASP A 197 7.06 0.23 0.51
C ASP A 197 7.71 -0.25 1.81
N VAL A 198 8.87 0.31 2.12
CA VAL A 198 9.53 0.10 3.41
C VAL A 198 8.73 0.82 4.49
N PRO A 199 8.48 0.20 5.66
CA PRO A 199 7.78 0.85 6.77
C PRO A 199 8.40 2.20 7.15
N GLY A 200 7.56 3.19 7.49
CA GLY A 200 8.00 4.55 7.79
C GLY A 200 8.36 5.43 6.58
N SER A 201 8.22 4.91 5.35
CA SER A 201 8.47 5.67 4.12
C SER A 201 7.54 6.88 3.97
N ASN A 202 8.12 8.03 3.63
CA ASN A 202 7.36 9.22 3.28
C ASN A 202 6.81 9.13 1.84
N LYS A 203 5.54 8.77 1.72
CA LYS A 203 4.87 8.59 0.42
C LYS A 203 4.70 9.89 -0.37
N ASN A 204 4.79 11.04 0.29
CA ASN A 204 4.74 12.34 -0.38
C ASN A 204 6.04 12.68 -1.13
N VAL A 205 7.10 11.90 -0.94
CA VAL A 205 8.34 12.03 -1.71
C VAL A 205 8.43 10.98 -2.80
N ALA A 206 8.07 9.74 -2.50
CA ALA A 206 8.14 8.56 -3.35
C ALA A 206 9.50 8.42 -4.08
N PHE A 207 9.53 7.78 -5.25
CA PHE A 207 10.76 7.61 -6.04
C PHE A 207 10.85 8.69 -7.12
N ARG A 208 11.92 9.47 -7.14
CA ARG A 208 12.06 10.60 -8.06
C ARG A 208 13.47 10.84 -8.55
N LEU A 209 13.59 11.43 -9.74
CA LEU A 209 14.84 11.97 -10.25
C LEU A 209 15.01 13.44 -9.84
N PRO A 210 16.27 13.94 -9.75
CA PRO A 210 16.52 15.34 -9.51
C PRO A 210 15.85 16.26 -10.53
N CYS A 211 15.48 17.46 -10.12
CA CYS A 211 14.94 18.46 -11.02
C CYS A 211 16.06 19.15 -11.82
N ASP A 212 15.83 19.31 -13.09
CA ASP A 212 16.63 20.15 -13.99
C ASP A 212 15.86 21.48 -14.18
N PRO A 213 16.35 22.61 -13.64
CA PRO A 213 15.63 23.88 -13.67
C PRO A 213 15.51 24.47 -15.09
N SER A 214 16.23 23.95 -16.08
CA SER A 214 16.12 24.37 -17.47
C SER A 214 14.88 23.83 -18.19
N LYS A 215 14.13 22.91 -17.55
CA LYS A 215 12.97 22.24 -18.13
C LYS A 215 11.70 22.64 -17.39
N GLU A 216 10.62 22.87 -18.12
CA GLU A 216 9.33 23.26 -17.58
C GLU A 216 8.32 22.10 -17.46
N TRP A 217 8.77 20.85 -17.60
CA TRP A 217 7.89 19.69 -17.55
C TRP A 217 8.43 18.60 -16.61
N VAL A 218 7.52 17.78 -16.09
CA VAL A 218 7.80 16.59 -15.28
C VAL A 218 7.06 15.38 -15.84
N TYR A 219 7.71 14.23 -15.80
CA TYR A 219 7.10 12.95 -16.12
C TYR A 219 6.60 12.26 -14.85
N ALA A 220 5.37 11.77 -14.85
CA ALA A 220 4.79 10.99 -13.75
C ALA A 220 4.55 9.55 -14.21
N PHE A 221 5.12 8.59 -13.47
CA PHE A 221 5.04 7.15 -13.72
C PHE A 221 4.33 6.44 -12.57
N GLU A 222 3.74 5.26 -12.82
CA GLU A 222 3.14 4.46 -11.76
C GLU A 222 4.21 3.81 -10.86
N ALA A 223 5.27 3.24 -11.44
CA ALA A 223 6.31 2.54 -10.70
C ALA A 223 7.74 2.91 -11.15
N PRO A 224 8.76 2.70 -10.28
CA PRO A 224 10.16 2.99 -10.61
C PRO A 224 10.68 2.24 -11.85
N ILE A 225 10.20 1.02 -12.09
CA ILE A 225 10.61 0.23 -13.27
C ILE A 225 10.09 0.85 -14.56
N ASP A 226 8.89 1.46 -14.54
CA ASP A 226 8.32 2.15 -15.71
C ASP A 226 9.12 3.39 -16.05
N LEU A 227 9.53 4.15 -15.02
CA LEU A 227 10.46 5.27 -15.17
C LEU A 227 11.80 4.79 -15.78
N MET A 228 12.38 3.70 -15.29
CA MET A 228 13.62 3.14 -15.85
C MET A 228 13.45 2.63 -17.28
N SER A 229 12.27 2.07 -17.61
CA SER A 229 11.91 1.66 -18.98
C SER A 229 11.88 2.87 -19.91
N CYS A 230 11.27 3.96 -19.47
CA CYS A 230 11.25 5.20 -20.22
C CYS A 230 12.66 5.78 -20.41
N CYS A 231 13.52 5.75 -19.39
CA CYS A 231 14.94 6.12 -19.50
C CYS A 231 15.71 5.24 -20.51
N THR A 232 15.28 3.99 -20.67
CA THR A 232 15.88 3.07 -21.65
C THR A 232 15.48 3.44 -23.09
N LEU A 233 14.21 3.76 -23.30
CA LEU A 233 13.65 4.14 -24.60
C LEU A 233 14.09 5.56 -24.99
N HIS A 234 14.04 6.47 -24.04
CA HIS A 234 14.36 7.88 -24.19
C HIS A 234 15.64 8.21 -23.41
N ARG A 235 16.79 8.02 -24.03
CA ARG A 235 18.13 8.19 -23.41
C ARG A 235 18.37 9.59 -22.83
N SER A 236 17.59 10.59 -23.22
CA SER A 236 17.63 11.96 -22.73
C SER A 236 16.88 12.17 -21.40
N LEU A 237 16.03 11.23 -20.98
CA LEU A 237 15.31 11.34 -19.71
C LEU A 237 16.26 10.99 -18.56
N ARG A 238 16.76 12.03 -17.86
CA ARG A 238 17.68 11.91 -16.69
C ARG A 238 17.28 12.79 -15.52
N SER A 239 16.17 13.50 -15.62
CA SER A 239 15.69 14.48 -14.66
C SER A 239 14.19 14.67 -14.79
N ASN A 240 13.56 15.38 -13.85
CA ASN A 240 12.16 15.77 -13.88
C ASN A 240 11.23 14.59 -14.08
N ALA A 241 11.37 13.59 -13.22
CA ALA A 241 10.53 12.41 -13.26
C ALA A 241 10.23 11.91 -11.85
N VAL A 242 8.97 11.53 -11.62
CA VAL A 242 8.46 10.98 -10.36
C VAL A 242 7.77 9.66 -10.66
N ALA A 243 8.05 8.63 -9.88
CA ALA A 243 7.27 7.40 -9.85
C ALA A 243 6.45 7.38 -8.55
N LEU A 244 5.12 7.36 -8.68
CA LEU A 244 4.17 7.52 -7.58
C LEU A 244 4.19 6.35 -6.59
N CYS A 245 4.71 5.18 -7.01
CA CYS A 245 4.76 3.93 -6.23
C CYS A 245 3.39 3.49 -5.69
N GLY A 246 2.35 3.78 -6.45
CA GLY A 246 0.92 3.63 -6.17
C GLY A 246 0.19 4.83 -6.76
N LEU A 247 -1.13 4.82 -6.72
CA LEU A 247 -1.93 5.90 -7.32
C LEU A 247 -2.19 7.05 -6.31
N HIS A 248 -1.14 7.48 -5.59
CA HIS A 248 -1.21 8.56 -4.60
C HIS A 248 -0.55 9.83 -5.14
N ASP A 249 -1.26 10.93 -5.14
CA ASP A 249 -0.87 12.18 -5.80
C ASP A 249 0.23 12.94 -5.05
N GLY A 250 0.32 12.78 -3.73
CA GLY A 250 1.16 13.59 -2.84
C GLY A 250 2.63 13.66 -3.25
N ALA A 251 3.17 12.63 -3.93
CA ALA A 251 4.56 12.67 -4.42
C ALA A 251 4.75 13.64 -5.59
N LEU A 252 3.76 13.74 -6.48
CA LEU A 252 3.77 14.68 -7.58
C LEU A 252 3.54 16.10 -7.07
N ASP A 253 2.57 16.27 -6.17
CA ASP A 253 2.25 17.57 -5.55
C ASP A 253 3.48 18.14 -4.84
N THR A 254 4.14 17.36 -3.99
CA THR A 254 5.39 17.77 -3.31
C THR A 254 6.49 18.15 -4.31
N TYR A 255 6.63 17.36 -5.39
CA TYR A 255 7.64 17.66 -6.40
C TYR A 255 7.36 18.97 -7.14
N LEU A 256 6.09 19.29 -7.42
CA LEU A 256 5.67 20.54 -8.04
C LEU A 256 5.83 21.73 -7.08
N GLU A 257 5.47 21.57 -5.81
CA GLU A 257 5.66 22.60 -4.78
C GLU A 257 7.14 22.97 -4.60
N GLU A 258 8.03 21.97 -4.60
CA GLU A 258 9.48 22.18 -4.54
C GLU A 258 10.05 22.82 -5.82
N ASN A 259 9.35 22.71 -6.96
CA ASN A 259 9.82 23.14 -8.28
C ASN A 259 8.74 23.96 -9.02
N PRO A 260 8.42 25.18 -8.56
CA PRO A 260 7.30 25.97 -9.06
C PRO A 260 7.44 26.48 -10.50
N HIS A 261 8.60 26.32 -11.13
CA HIS A 261 8.84 26.64 -12.54
C HIS A 261 8.28 25.57 -13.50
N LEU A 262 7.94 24.38 -12.99
CA LEU A 262 7.33 23.32 -13.80
C LEU A 262 5.90 23.71 -14.18
N ARG A 263 5.59 23.62 -15.48
CA ARG A 263 4.31 24.06 -16.09
C ARG A 263 3.53 22.94 -16.75
N ARG A 264 4.17 21.80 -16.99
CA ARG A 264 3.57 20.67 -17.70
C ARG A 264 3.83 19.37 -16.98
N ILE A 265 2.79 18.57 -16.85
CA ILE A 265 2.87 17.20 -16.36
C ILE A 265 2.65 16.26 -17.54
N ILE A 266 3.54 15.30 -17.72
CA ILE A 266 3.44 14.26 -18.75
C ILE A 266 3.14 12.95 -18.01
N LEU A 267 1.89 12.51 -18.07
CA LEU A 267 1.43 11.30 -17.42
C LEU A 267 1.83 10.07 -18.25
N CYS A 268 2.61 9.19 -17.64
CA CYS A 268 3.06 7.91 -18.18
C CYS A 268 2.55 6.77 -17.29
N LEU A 269 1.24 6.72 -17.08
CA LEU A 269 0.54 5.75 -16.26
C LEU A 269 0.09 4.56 -17.13
N ASP A 270 -0.18 3.42 -16.48
CA ASP A 270 -0.68 2.24 -17.18
C ASP A 270 -2.04 2.51 -17.84
N SER A 271 -2.27 1.92 -19.03
CA SER A 271 -3.52 2.08 -19.78
C SER A 271 -4.68 1.27 -19.22
N ASP A 272 -4.53 0.71 -18.02
CA ASP A 272 -5.58 -0.04 -17.35
C ASP A 272 -6.67 0.89 -16.78
N LYS A 273 -7.70 0.30 -16.17
CA LYS A 273 -8.82 1.05 -15.58
C LYS A 273 -8.34 2.03 -14.51
N TRP A 274 -7.35 1.65 -13.71
CA TRP A 274 -6.91 2.43 -12.56
C TRP A 274 -5.97 3.56 -12.98
N GLY A 275 -5.08 3.32 -13.93
CA GLY A 275 -4.22 4.35 -14.53
C GLY A 275 -5.04 5.43 -15.23
N ARG A 276 -6.14 5.07 -15.94
CA ARG A 276 -7.06 6.06 -16.54
C ARG A 276 -7.78 6.91 -15.49
N VAL A 277 -8.28 6.29 -14.41
CA VAL A 277 -8.92 7.05 -13.31
C VAL A 277 -7.93 7.98 -12.63
N ALA A 278 -6.68 7.54 -12.44
CA ALA A 278 -5.63 8.40 -11.89
C ALA A 278 -5.28 9.54 -12.86
N ALA A 279 -5.21 9.28 -14.16
CA ALA A 279 -4.96 10.32 -15.16
C ALA A 279 -6.07 11.39 -15.17
N GLU A 280 -7.36 10.99 -15.10
CA GLU A 280 -8.49 11.92 -15.00
C GLU A 280 -8.48 12.77 -13.72
N ARG A 281 -7.90 12.25 -12.65
CA ARG A 281 -7.81 12.99 -11.37
C ARG A 281 -6.65 13.99 -11.36
N LEU A 282 -5.58 13.70 -12.10
CA LEU A 282 -4.36 14.51 -12.19
C LEU A 282 -4.42 15.56 -13.30
N THR A 283 -5.50 15.61 -14.08
CA THR A 283 -5.77 16.62 -15.13
C THR A 283 -6.85 17.59 -14.70
#